data_a438fa0dc3e20a3c56b8e4136b35ecf7
#
_entry.id   a438fa0dc3e20a3c56b8e4136b35ecf7
#
_cell.length_a   1.000
_cell.length_b   1.000
_cell.length_c   1.000
_cell.angle_alpha   90.00
_cell.angle_beta   90.00
_cell.angle_gamma   90.00
#
_symmetry.space_group_name_H-M   'P 1'
#
loop_
_entity.id
_entity.type
_entity.pdbx_description
1 polymer ?
#
loop_
_entity_poly.entity_id
_entity_poly.type
_entity_poly.pdbx_seq_one_letter_code
_entity_poly.pdbx_strand_id
1 'polypeptide(L)'
;MRNLLIVEHEDSVRDDLGLYTKELGYKPILISDPLVCNAVKSVGQQCHTKKPCAEFLLIDNDCPAIDGLSLIELQAEKGCTVNKQRKALMASTLTDKEHKKVTTLGCHVIPKPVTYEAIENWLKGLESPAV
;
A
#
# COMPACT_ATOMS: atom_id res chain seq x y z
N MET A 1 16.21 -8.93 3.33
CA MET A 1 15.45 -7.78 3.86
C MET A 1 14.23 -7.56 2.98
N ARG A 2 13.08 -7.40 3.60
CA ARG A 2 11.82 -7.31 2.87
C ARG A 2 11.55 -5.91 2.37
N ASN A 3 11.24 -5.78 1.09
CA ASN A 3 10.94 -4.49 0.46
C ASN A 3 9.50 -4.08 0.76
N LEU A 4 9.34 -2.84 1.20
CA LEU A 4 8.04 -2.26 1.49
C LEU A 4 7.94 -0.94 0.71
N LEU A 5 7.02 -0.90 -0.26
CA LEU A 5 6.81 0.29 -1.07
C LEU A 5 5.82 1.22 -0.36
N ILE A 6 6.23 2.45 -0.14
CA ILE A 6 5.42 3.47 0.52
C ILE A 6 5.08 4.57 -0.48
N VAL A 7 3.79 4.74 -0.75
CA VAL A 7 3.28 5.79 -1.63
C VAL A 7 2.63 6.85 -0.76
N GLU A 8 3.28 8.00 -0.60
CA GLU A 8 2.82 9.10 0.24
C GLU A 8 3.27 10.42 -0.36
N HIS A 9 2.34 11.34 -0.57
CA HIS A 9 2.64 12.62 -1.22
C HIS A 9 3.25 13.67 -0.28
N GLU A 10 3.01 13.59 1.03
CA GLU A 10 3.58 14.52 1.99
C GLU A 10 4.98 14.09 2.41
N ASP A 11 5.97 14.95 2.17
CA ASP A 11 7.38 14.62 2.43
C ASP A 11 7.65 14.21 3.88
N SER A 12 7.15 14.99 4.84
CA SER A 12 7.39 14.72 6.27
C SER A 12 6.75 13.41 6.71
N VAL A 13 5.55 13.12 6.26
CA VAL A 13 4.86 11.86 6.59
C VAL A 13 5.58 10.69 5.95
N ARG A 14 5.96 10.83 4.69
CA ARG A 14 6.70 9.80 3.95
C ARG A 14 8.02 9.45 4.65
N ASP A 15 8.75 10.46 5.11
CA ASP A 15 10.01 10.26 5.82
C ASP A 15 9.80 9.53 7.16
N ASP A 16 8.77 9.90 7.91
CA ASP A 16 8.44 9.25 9.17
C ASP A 16 8.07 7.78 8.95
N LEU A 17 7.26 7.50 7.95
CA LEU A 17 6.88 6.13 7.61
C LEU A 17 8.09 5.29 7.21
N GLY A 18 9.02 5.91 6.48
CA GLY A 18 10.28 5.27 6.12
C GLY A 18 11.10 4.87 7.35
N LEU A 19 11.19 5.77 8.33
CA LEU A 19 11.90 5.49 9.58
C LEU A 19 11.22 4.39 10.38
N TYR A 20 9.89 4.42 10.50
CA TYR A 20 9.13 3.41 11.25
C TYR A 20 9.34 2.03 10.68
N THR A 21 9.21 1.89 9.36
CA THR A 21 9.32 0.60 8.70
C THR A 21 10.75 0.07 8.71
N LYS A 22 11.74 0.96 8.62
CA LYS A 22 13.15 0.58 8.73
C LYS A 22 13.46 0.04 10.12
N GLU A 23 12.95 0.68 11.17
CA GLU A 23 13.11 0.19 12.55
C GLU A 23 12.50 -1.20 12.74
N LEU A 24 11.42 -1.49 12.02
CA LEU A 24 10.76 -2.79 12.08
C LEU A 24 11.47 -3.88 11.27
N GLY A 25 12.57 -3.52 10.59
CA GLY A 25 13.38 -4.48 9.84
C GLY A 25 13.03 -4.60 8.37
N TYR A 26 12.30 -3.63 7.82
CA TYR A 26 11.93 -3.61 6.40
C TYR A 26 12.84 -2.67 5.63
N LYS A 27 12.87 -2.85 4.32
CA LYS A 27 13.57 -1.94 3.40
C LYS A 27 12.52 -1.06 2.73
N PRO A 28 12.32 0.19 3.20
CA PRO A 28 11.32 1.07 2.60
C PRO A 28 11.80 1.59 1.25
N ILE A 29 10.88 1.62 0.30
CA ILE A 29 11.05 2.27 -0.99
C ILE A 29 10.04 3.40 -1.01
N LEU A 30 10.53 4.64 -0.95
CA LEU A 30 9.68 5.82 -0.79
C LEU A 30 9.38 6.45 -2.13
N ILE A 31 8.10 6.60 -2.47
CA ILE A 31 7.67 7.30 -3.66
C ILE A 31 6.55 8.28 -3.31
N SER A 32 6.54 9.42 -4.00
CA SER A 32 5.54 10.47 -3.78
C SER A 32 4.35 10.35 -4.71
N ASP A 33 4.50 9.63 -5.82
CA ASP A 33 3.52 9.60 -6.90
C ASP A 33 3.23 8.16 -7.33
N PRO A 34 1.95 7.71 -7.22
CA PRO A 34 1.56 6.36 -7.63
C PRO A 34 1.67 6.12 -9.14
N LEU A 35 1.87 7.17 -9.95
CA LEU A 35 2.01 7.04 -11.39
C LEU A 35 3.26 6.25 -11.81
N VAL A 36 4.20 6.00 -10.90
CA VAL A 36 5.34 5.13 -11.18
C VAL A 36 4.96 3.65 -11.21
N CYS A 37 3.79 3.31 -10.71
CA CYS A 37 3.31 1.93 -10.72
C CYS A 37 3.04 1.44 -12.16
N ASN A 38 3.53 0.25 -12.51
CA ASN A 38 3.34 -0.32 -13.84
C ASN A 38 1.86 -0.50 -14.21
N ALA A 39 0.98 -0.76 -13.23
CA ALA A 39 -0.45 -0.86 -13.48
C ALA A 39 -1.03 0.45 -14.00
N VAL A 40 -0.49 1.58 -13.56
CA VAL A 40 -0.90 2.92 -14.03
C VAL A 40 -0.28 3.24 -15.39
N LYS A 41 1.02 2.93 -15.56
CA LYS A 41 1.74 3.22 -16.81
C LYS A 41 1.25 2.40 -17.99
N SER A 42 0.82 1.17 -17.74
CA SER A 42 0.42 0.23 -18.78
C SER A 42 -1.07 0.35 -19.09
N VAL A 43 -1.47 1.49 -19.62
CA VAL A 43 -2.87 1.76 -19.97
C VAL A 43 -3.38 0.67 -20.92
N GLY A 44 -4.46 -0.01 -20.50
CA GLY A 44 -5.07 -1.07 -21.29
C GLY A 44 -4.33 -2.40 -21.31
N GLN A 45 -3.20 -2.51 -20.60
CA GLN A 45 -2.39 -3.74 -20.56
C GLN A 45 -2.28 -4.27 -19.13
N GLN A 46 -1.97 -5.55 -19.02
CA GLN A 46 -1.71 -6.18 -17.73
C GLN A 46 -0.34 -5.75 -17.18
N CYS A 47 -0.18 -5.83 -15.86
CA CYS A 47 1.11 -5.65 -15.24
C CYS A 47 2.04 -6.80 -15.67
N HIS A 48 3.20 -6.47 -16.21
CA HIS A 48 4.13 -7.46 -16.77
C HIS A 48 5.16 -7.99 -15.81
N THR A 49 5.16 -7.54 -14.55
CA THR A 49 6.14 -8.02 -13.57
C THR A 49 5.81 -9.45 -13.17
N LYS A 50 6.76 -10.36 -13.40
CA LYS A 50 6.61 -11.77 -12.99
C LYS A 50 6.77 -11.92 -11.48
N LYS A 51 7.55 -11.02 -10.87
CA LYS A 51 7.75 -10.96 -9.43
C LYS A 51 7.11 -9.67 -8.90
N PRO A 52 6.62 -9.67 -7.66
CA PRO A 52 6.14 -8.43 -7.06
C PRO A 52 7.21 -7.35 -7.06
N CYS A 53 6.85 -6.11 -7.40
CA CYS A 53 7.77 -4.97 -7.35
C CYS A 53 8.20 -4.66 -5.91
N ALA A 54 7.40 -5.08 -4.95
CA ALA A 54 7.70 -5.05 -3.52
C ALA A 54 6.93 -6.17 -2.85
N GLU A 55 7.33 -6.55 -1.64
CA GLU A 55 6.60 -7.57 -0.88
C GLU A 55 5.38 -7.00 -0.18
N PHE A 56 5.46 -5.73 0.21
CA PHE A 56 4.40 -5.01 0.92
C PHE A 56 4.17 -3.66 0.28
N LEU A 57 2.93 -3.15 0.38
CA LEU A 57 2.54 -1.89 -0.20
C LEU A 57 1.73 -1.09 0.82
N LEU A 58 2.18 0.13 1.10
CA LEU A 58 1.51 1.07 1.98
C LEU A 58 1.18 2.31 1.17
N ILE A 59 -0.11 2.60 0.98
CA ILE A 59 -0.57 3.62 0.05
C ILE A 59 -1.44 4.65 0.76
N ASP A 60 -1.11 5.94 0.54
CA ASP A 60 -1.94 7.07 0.97
C ASP A 60 -3.18 7.19 0.07
N ASN A 61 -4.36 7.23 0.68
CA ASN A 61 -5.61 7.39 -0.06
C ASN A 61 -5.80 8.80 -0.63
N ASP A 62 -5.06 9.77 -0.13
CA ASP A 62 -5.20 11.18 -0.52
C ASP A 62 -4.17 11.63 -1.56
N CYS A 63 -3.60 10.72 -2.32
CA CYS A 63 -2.67 11.07 -3.39
C CYS A 63 -3.38 11.89 -4.48
N PRO A 64 -2.78 13.03 -4.91
CA PRO A 64 -3.46 13.94 -5.86
C PRO A 64 -3.77 13.36 -7.22
N ALA A 65 -2.88 12.56 -7.79
CA ALA A 65 -3.02 12.06 -9.17
C ALA A 65 -4.06 10.93 -9.26
N ILE A 66 -4.04 10.03 -8.29
CA ILE A 66 -4.98 8.92 -8.18
C ILE A 66 -5.04 8.54 -6.71
N ASP A 67 -6.25 8.40 -6.16
CA ASP A 67 -6.36 7.99 -4.75
C ASP A 67 -5.91 6.53 -4.56
N GLY A 68 -5.51 6.21 -3.32
CA GLY A 68 -4.93 4.89 -3.03
C GLY A 68 -5.88 3.74 -3.30
N LEU A 69 -7.17 3.91 -3.00
CA LEU A 69 -8.17 2.87 -3.23
C LEU A 69 -8.33 2.59 -4.73
N SER A 70 -8.40 3.64 -5.55
CA SER A 70 -8.47 3.49 -7.00
C SER A 70 -7.22 2.81 -7.56
N LEU A 71 -6.05 3.11 -6.99
CA LEU A 71 -4.81 2.44 -7.38
C LEU A 71 -4.88 0.94 -7.08
N ILE A 72 -5.33 0.57 -5.90
CA ILE A 72 -5.45 -0.85 -5.53
C ILE A 72 -6.44 -1.57 -6.43
N GLU A 73 -7.56 -0.93 -6.77
CA GLU A 73 -8.53 -1.49 -7.74
C GLU A 73 -7.87 -1.72 -9.10
N LEU A 74 -7.14 -0.71 -9.58
CA LEU A 74 -6.46 -0.79 -10.86
C LEU A 74 -5.41 -1.90 -10.87
N GLN A 75 -4.65 -2.04 -9.80
CA GLN A 75 -3.68 -3.11 -9.65
C GLN A 75 -4.35 -4.49 -9.72
N ALA A 76 -5.49 -4.65 -9.07
CA ALA A 76 -6.24 -5.91 -9.12
C ALA A 76 -6.69 -6.24 -10.55
N GLU A 77 -7.17 -5.24 -11.30
CA GLU A 77 -7.57 -5.41 -12.70
C GLU A 77 -6.38 -5.76 -13.60
N LYS A 78 -5.21 -5.20 -13.31
CA LYS A 78 -4.01 -5.35 -14.14
C LYS A 78 -3.15 -6.54 -13.73
N GLY A 79 -3.61 -7.38 -12.82
CA GLY A 79 -2.88 -8.59 -12.41
C GLY A 79 -1.65 -8.32 -11.56
N CYS A 80 -1.70 -7.33 -10.69
CA CYS A 80 -0.61 -7.05 -9.74
C CYS A 80 -0.29 -8.31 -8.91
N THR A 81 1.00 -8.63 -8.83
CA THR A 81 1.47 -9.84 -8.14
C THR A 81 1.73 -9.63 -6.65
N VAL A 82 1.63 -8.41 -6.15
CA VAL A 82 1.70 -8.15 -4.71
C VAL A 82 0.45 -8.72 -4.05
N ASN A 83 0.64 -9.54 -3.02
CA ASN A 83 -0.48 -10.17 -2.31
C ASN A 83 -1.41 -9.07 -1.74
N LYS A 84 -2.71 -9.20 -1.98
CA LYS A 84 -3.71 -8.21 -1.54
C LYS A 84 -3.71 -7.97 -0.03
N GLN A 85 -3.44 -9.01 0.76
CA GLN A 85 -3.36 -8.89 2.22
C GLN A 85 -2.12 -8.11 2.68
N ARG A 86 -1.13 -7.98 1.81
CA ARG A 86 0.09 -7.22 2.07
C ARG A 86 0.00 -5.79 1.54
N LYS A 87 -1.19 -5.35 1.18
CA LYS A 87 -1.47 -3.96 0.81
C LYS A 87 -2.26 -3.30 1.92
N ALA A 88 -1.82 -2.12 2.33
CA ALA A 88 -2.53 -1.31 3.32
C ALA A 88 -2.83 0.08 2.76
N LEU A 89 -4.05 0.52 2.97
CA LEU A 89 -4.53 1.85 2.58
C LEU A 89 -4.55 2.74 3.81
N MET A 90 -3.87 3.88 3.74
CA MET A 90 -3.92 4.89 4.80
C MET A 90 -5.05 5.88 4.49
N ALA A 91 -6.05 5.97 5.34
CA ALA A 91 -7.22 6.80 5.09
C ALA A 91 -7.79 7.39 6.37
N SER A 92 -8.30 8.63 6.29
CA SER A 92 -8.96 9.30 7.40
C SER A 92 -10.38 8.81 7.58
N THR A 93 -11.17 8.91 6.51
CA THR A 93 -12.59 8.53 6.51
C THR A 93 -12.90 7.84 5.20
N LEU A 94 -13.61 6.74 5.28
CA LEU A 94 -14.09 6.03 4.10
C LEU A 94 -15.63 6.01 4.12
N THR A 95 -16.22 6.20 2.94
CA THR A 95 -17.68 6.05 2.77
C THR A 95 -18.06 4.57 2.86
N ASP A 96 -19.33 4.28 3.04
CA ASP A 96 -19.81 2.89 3.05
C ASP A 96 -19.47 2.17 1.75
N LYS A 97 -19.57 2.86 0.62
CA LYS A 97 -19.19 2.33 -0.69
C LYS A 97 -17.71 1.97 -0.74
N GLU A 98 -16.85 2.84 -0.21
CA GLU A 98 -15.41 2.61 -0.15
C GLU A 98 -15.07 1.43 0.77
N HIS A 99 -15.73 1.32 1.93
CA HIS A 99 -15.57 0.18 2.82
C HIS A 99 -15.91 -1.14 2.13
N LYS A 100 -16.97 -1.17 1.33
CA LYS A 100 -17.34 -2.35 0.55
C LYS A 100 -16.26 -2.73 -0.45
N LYS A 101 -15.68 -1.73 -1.13
CA LYS A 101 -14.58 -1.95 -2.07
C LYS A 101 -13.37 -2.53 -1.36
N VAL A 102 -12.99 -1.98 -0.21
CA VAL A 102 -11.86 -2.47 0.59
C VAL A 102 -12.08 -3.94 0.97
N THR A 103 -13.27 -4.28 1.42
CA THR A 103 -13.61 -5.66 1.79
C THR A 103 -13.48 -6.60 0.59
N THR A 104 -14.00 -6.19 -0.56
CA THR A 104 -13.92 -6.97 -1.79
C THR A 104 -12.47 -7.16 -2.26
N LEU A 105 -11.66 -6.11 -2.16
CA LEU A 105 -10.26 -6.14 -2.56
C LEU A 105 -9.38 -6.91 -1.57
N GLY A 106 -9.82 -7.03 -0.32
CA GLY A 106 -9.08 -7.77 0.71
C GLY A 106 -7.86 -7.06 1.23
N CYS A 107 -7.73 -5.75 1.00
CA CYS A 107 -6.62 -4.97 1.54
C CYS A 107 -6.92 -4.51 2.97
N HIS A 108 -5.85 -4.10 3.67
CA HIS A 108 -5.94 -3.59 5.04
C HIS A 108 -6.13 -2.08 5.04
N VAL A 109 -6.78 -1.54 6.06
CA VAL A 109 -6.93 -0.09 6.23
C VAL A 109 -6.24 0.35 7.51
N ILE A 110 -5.37 1.36 7.40
CA ILE A 110 -4.72 1.99 8.53
C ILE A 110 -5.29 3.40 8.67
N PRO A 111 -5.92 3.73 9.80
CA PRO A 111 -6.52 5.06 9.98
C PRO A 111 -5.46 6.14 10.11
N LYS A 112 -5.76 7.33 9.61
CA LYS A 112 -4.93 8.52 9.83
C LYS A 112 -5.36 9.24 11.11
N PRO A 113 -4.45 9.84 11.85
CA PRO A 113 -3.00 9.88 11.61
C PRO A 113 -2.36 8.50 11.84
N VAL A 114 -1.47 8.13 10.95
CA VAL A 114 -0.82 6.82 10.99
C VAL A 114 0.21 6.79 12.12
N THR A 115 0.12 5.77 12.98
CA THR A 115 1.03 5.59 14.10
C THR A 115 2.01 4.45 13.82
N TYR A 116 3.16 4.49 14.48
CA TYR A 116 4.13 3.40 14.45
C TYR A 116 3.46 2.08 14.85
N GLU A 117 2.66 2.10 15.92
CA GLU A 117 1.99 0.92 16.43
C GLU A 117 1.03 0.30 15.41
N ALA A 118 0.27 1.13 14.68
CA ALA A 118 -0.65 0.64 13.67
C ALA A 118 0.08 -0.09 12.54
N ILE A 119 1.23 0.45 12.11
CA ILE A 119 2.06 -0.19 11.10
C ILE A 119 2.66 -1.49 11.63
N GLU A 120 3.18 -1.46 12.85
CA GLU A 120 3.74 -2.62 13.50
C GLU A 120 2.71 -3.76 13.59
N ASN A 121 1.50 -3.44 14.04
CA ASN A 121 0.43 -4.42 14.17
C ASN A 121 0.04 -5.04 12.82
N TRP A 122 -0.04 -4.21 11.78
CA TRP A 122 -0.33 -4.71 10.44
C TRP A 122 0.74 -5.70 9.96
N LEU A 123 2.01 -5.30 10.05
CA LEU A 123 3.12 -6.10 9.56
C LEU A 123 3.30 -7.37 10.39
N LYS A 124 3.23 -7.28 11.71
CA LYS A 124 3.35 -8.44 12.59
C LYS A 124 2.21 -9.44 12.38
N GLY A 125 1.01 -8.95 12.13
CA GLY A 125 -0.14 -9.81 11.85
C GLY A 125 0.06 -10.66 10.61
N LEU A 126 0.74 -10.12 9.60
CA LEU A 126 1.03 -10.84 8.36
C LEU A 126 2.17 -11.84 8.51
N GLU A 127 3.07 -11.63 9.45
CA GLU A 127 4.26 -12.46 9.64
C GLU A 127 4.11 -13.50 10.72
N SER A 128 3.06 -13.38 11.54
CA SER A 128 2.81 -14.37 12.57
C SER A 128 2.56 -15.71 11.91
N PRO A 129 3.25 -16.78 12.34
CA PRO A 129 3.00 -18.09 11.77
C PRO A 129 1.56 -18.49 12.01
N ALA A 130 0.94 -19.06 10.98
CA ALA A 130 -0.38 -19.64 11.13
C ALA A 130 -0.25 -20.82 12.10
N VAL A 131 -0.97 -20.76 13.18
CA VAL A 131 -0.93 -21.79 14.22
C VAL A 131 -2.06 -22.76 13.99
#